data_66ca22abb06803de344a4f3839206462
#
_entry.id   66ca22abb06803de344a4f3839206462
#
_cell.length_a   1.000
_cell.length_b   1.000
_cell.length_c   1.000
_cell.angle_alpha   90.00
_cell.angle_beta   90.00
_cell.angle_gamma   90.00
#
_symmetry.space_group_name_H-M   'P 1'
#
loop_
_entity.id
_entity.type
_entity.pdbx_description
1 polymer ?
#
loop_
_entity_poly.entity_id
_entity_poly.type
_entity_poly.pdbx_seq_one_letter_code
_entity_poly.pdbx_strand_id
1 'polypeptide(L)'
;MSKVVIQVMSDWNDCEQCGGGSEYGGVIMIDNEVVFEHIPQASCFGNNSISDYDLLKLAFEKLGHTLEIEYVSVDEYEGGED
;
A
#
# COMPACT_ATOMS: atom_id res chain seq x y z
N MET A 1 10.38 -20.63 -7.34
CA MET A 1 9.64 -19.38 -7.47
C MET A 1 9.16 -18.86 -6.14
N SER A 2 9.36 -17.59 -5.89
CA SER A 2 8.89 -16.99 -4.66
C SER A 2 7.42 -16.60 -4.77
N LYS A 3 6.70 -16.78 -3.68
CA LYS A 3 5.32 -16.37 -3.60
C LYS A 3 5.21 -15.15 -2.68
N VAL A 4 4.67 -14.07 -3.20
CA VAL A 4 4.46 -12.86 -2.41
C VAL A 4 2.98 -12.72 -2.10
N VAL A 5 2.67 -12.56 -0.82
CA VAL A 5 1.30 -12.34 -0.37
C VAL A 5 1.25 -11.00 0.34
N ILE A 6 0.36 -10.14 -0.10
CA ILE A 6 0.15 -8.86 0.54
C ILE A 6 -1.26 -8.86 1.12
N GLN A 7 -1.34 -8.77 2.44
CA GLN A 7 -2.62 -8.68 3.14
C GLN A 7 -2.90 -7.21 3.42
N VAL A 8 -3.87 -6.67 2.71
CA VAL A 8 -4.24 -5.27 2.89
C VAL A 8 -5.28 -5.18 4.00
N MET A 9 -5.03 -4.30 4.94
CA MET A 9 -5.90 -4.13 6.10
C MET A 9 -6.38 -2.71 6.20
N SER A 10 -7.51 -2.53 6.84
CA SER A 10 -8.02 -1.20 7.13
C SER A 10 -8.67 -1.20 8.49
N ASP A 11 -8.58 -0.07 9.17
CA ASP A 11 -9.23 0.13 10.45
C ASP A 11 -10.02 1.43 10.37
N TRP A 12 -11.12 1.48 11.11
CA TRP A 12 -12.01 2.63 11.04
C TRP A 12 -12.34 3.10 12.44
N ASN A 13 -12.30 4.40 12.66
CA ASN A 13 -12.60 5.01 13.93
C ASN A 13 -13.78 5.96 13.77
N ASP A 14 -14.82 5.74 14.57
CA ASP A 14 -16.00 6.58 14.57
C ASP A 14 -15.92 7.54 15.74
N CYS A 15 -15.32 8.68 15.53
CA CYS A 15 -15.15 9.68 16.56
C CYS A 15 -16.03 10.89 16.24
N GLU A 16 -16.89 11.25 17.17
CA GLU A 16 -17.80 12.37 16.97
C GLU A 16 -17.08 13.72 16.94
N GLN A 17 -15.99 13.82 17.66
CA GLN A 17 -15.26 15.08 17.75
C GLN A 17 -14.40 15.37 16.54
N CYS A 18 -13.79 14.35 15.99
CA CYS A 18 -12.91 14.54 14.85
C CYS A 18 -13.50 14.05 13.53
N GLY A 19 -14.74 13.55 13.58
CA GLY A 19 -15.43 13.12 12.37
C GLY A 19 -15.08 11.72 11.91
N GLY A 20 -14.27 11.02 12.68
CA GLY A 20 -13.85 9.68 12.30
C GLY A 20 -12.75 9.67 11.28
N GLY A 21 -12.30 8.49 10.92
CA GLY A 21 -11.27 8.35 9.91
C GLY A 21 -10.91 6.90 9.69
N SER A 22 -10.24 6.65 8.61
CA SER A 22 -9.77 5.32 8.24
C SER A 22 -8.26 5.31 8.14
N GLU A 23 -7.67 4.22 8.59
CA GLU A 23 -6.24 3.99 8.45
C GLU A 23 -6.02 2.71 7.66
N TYR A 24 -5.00 2.70 6.86
CA TYR A 24 -4.69 1.56 6.01
C TYR A 24 -3.30 1.02 6.32
N GLY A 25 -3.16 -0.27 6.21
CA GLY A 25 -1.89 -0.92 6.43
C GLY A 25 -1.90 -2.29 5.82
N GLY A 26 -0.97 -3.11 6.22
CA GLY A 26 -0.93 -4.47 5.72
C GLY A 26 0.32 -5.22 6.12
N VAL A 27 0.35 -6.45 5.67
CA VAL A 27 1.45 -7.37 5.96
C VAL A 27 1.96 -7.92 4.64
N ILE A 28 3.27 -7.99 4.50
CA ILE A 28 3.91 -8.55 3.33
C ILE A 28 4.59 -9.84 3.74
N MET A 29 4.23 -10.93 3.09
CA MET A 29 4.85 -12.23 3.32
C MET A 29 5.50 -12.71 2.03
N ILE A 30 6.71 -13.21 2.15
CA ILE A 30 7.42 -13.81 1.04
C ILE A 30 7.76 -15.24 1.45
N ASP A 31 7.24 -16.20 0.68
CA ASP A 31 7.42 -17.62 0.94
C ASP A 31 7.01 -18.01 2.37
N ASN A 32 5.85 -17.48 2.79
CA ASN A 32 5.25 -17.71 4.11
C ASN A 32 6.02 -17.08 5.27
N GLU A 33 6.92 -16.17 4.96
CA GLU A 33 7.65 -15.46 5.99
C GLU A 33 7.26 -13.98 5.98
N VAL A 34 6.91 -13.45 7.15
CA VAL A 34 6.54 -12.05 7.26
C VAL A 34 7.80 -11.19 7.17
N VAL A 35 7.85 -10.34 6.16
CA VAL A 35 9.01 -9.45 5.96
C VAL A 35 8.68 -8.00 6.25
N PHE A 36 7.40 -7.68 6.36
CA PHE A 36 6.95 -6.34 6.70
C PHE A 36 5.57 -6.44 7.32
N GLU A 37 5.36 -5.66 8.37
CA GLU A 37 4.07 -5.64 9.05
C GLU A 37 3.74 -4.23 9.50
N HIS A 38 2.55 -3.78 9.16
CA HIS A 38 2.03 -2.51 9.62
C HIS A 38 0.55 -2.69 9.93
N ILE A 39 0.24 -2.79 11.21
CA ILE A 39 -1.13 -2.96 11.66
C ILE A 39 -1.77 -1.57 11.79
N PRO A 40 -2.82 -1.29 11.04
CA PRO A 40 -3.43 0.04 11.11
C PRO A 40 -4.19 0.22 12.40
N GLN A 41 -4.13 1.43 12.95
CA GLN A 41 -4.90 1.81 14.13
C GLN A 41 -5.50 3.17 13.88
N ALA A 42 -6.79 3.20 13.65
CA ALA A 42 -7.48 4.46 13.43
C ALA A 42 -7.54 5.22 14.75
N SER A 43 -7.14 6.48 14.72
CA SER A 43 -7.15 7.31 15.90
C SER A 43 -7.43 8.76 15.52
N CYS A 44 -7.81 9.55 16.52
CA CYS A 44 -8.07 10.97 16.30
C CYS A 44 -6.81 11.77 16.05
N PHE A 45 -5.69 11.27 16.51
CA PHE A 45 -4.42 12.00 16.46
C PHE A 45 -3.35 11.22 15.75
N GLY A 46 -3.42 10.71 14.74
CA GLY A 46 -2.39 9.97 14.09
C GLY A 46 -2.78 9.63 12.69
N ASN A 47 -1.84 9.60 11.83
CA ASN A 47 -2.09 9.26 10.47
C ASN A 47 -0.92 8.41 9.99
N ASN A 48 -1.06 7.11 10.20
CA ASN A 48 -0.02 6.16 9.84
C ASN A 48 -0.49 5.20 8.75
N SER A 49 -1.21 5.76 7.79
CA SER A 49 -1.73 4.94 6.71
C SER A 49 -0.64 4.56 5.72
N ILE A 50 -0.69 3.33 5.27
CA ILE A 50 0.16 2.85 4.18
C ILE A 50 -0.77 2.34 3.09
N SER A 51 -0.67 2.89 1.90
CA SER A 51 -1.52 2.50 0.79
C SER A 51 -1.07 1.16 0.21
N ASP A 52 -1.95 0.54 -0.57
CA ASP A 52 -1.61 -0.70 -1.26
C ASP A 52 -0.45 -0.48 -2.25
N TYR A 53 -0.36 0.71 -2.82
CA TYR A 53 0.75 1.08 -3.68
C TYR A 53 2.08 1.00 -2.92
N ASP A 54 2.10 1.57 -1.72
CA ASP A 54 3.30 1.54 -0.88
C ASP A 54 3.67 0.12 -0.48
N LEU A 55 2.68 -0.70 -0.18
CA LEU A 55 2.92 -2.09 0.17
C LEU A 55 3.52 -2.85 -1.01
N LEU A 56 2.99 -2.61 -2.20
CA LEU A 56 3.50 -3.25 -3.39
C LEU A 56 4.94 -2.84 -3.67
N LYS A 57 5.24 -1.57 -3.51
CA LYS A 57 6.58 -1.05 -3.70
C LYS A 57 7.56 -1.66 -2.71
N LEU A 58 7.14 -1.77 -1.45
CA LEU A 58 7.97 -2.38 -0.42
C LEU A 58 8.22 -3.86 -0.71
N ALA A 59 7.20 -4.56 -1.21
CA ALA A 59 7.36 -5.97 -1.56
C ALA A 59 8.42 -6.16 -2.63
N PHE A 60 8.43 -5.31 -3.64
CA PHE A 60 9.45 -5.38 -4.68
C PHE A 60 10.83 -5.06 -4.15
N GLU A 61 10.92 -4.09 -3.24
CA GLU A 61 12.20 -3.77 -2.62
C GLU A 61 12.75 -4.93 -1.79
N LYS A 62 11.87 -5.63 -1.08
CA LYS A 62 12.29 -6.79 -0.29
C LYS A 62 12.79 -7.93 -1.16
N LEU A 63 12.33 -7.99 -2.40
CA LEU A 63 12.79 -8.98 -3.37
C LEU A 63 14.04 -8.55 -4.12
N GLY A 64 14.53 -7.34 -3.85
CA GLY A 64 15.70 -6.83 -4.51
C GLY A 64 15.42 -6.13 -5.83
N HIS A 65 14.18 -5.75 -6.05
CA HIS A 65 13.77 -5.05 -7.26
C HIS A 65 13.28 -3.65 -6.94
N THR A 66 13.25 -2.81 -7.95
CA THR A 66 12.72 -1.47 -7.84
C THR A 66 11.44 -1.37 -8.65
N LEU A 67 10.39 -0.85 -8.03
CA LEU A 67 9.11 -0.66 -8.70
C LEU A 67 8.90 0.83 -8.94
N GLU A 68 8.62 1.16 -10.19
CA GLU A 68 8.29 2.52 -10.56
C GLU A 68 6.96 2.53 -11.29
N ILE A 69 6.04 3.35 -10.84
CA ILE A 69 4.72 3.46 -11.45
C ILE A 69 4.56 4.85 -12.02
N GLU A 70 4.26 4.90 -13.30
CA GLU A 70 4.03 6.17 -13.99
C GLU A 70 2.56 6.26 -14.39
N TYR A 71 1.97 7.41 -14.12
CA TYR A 71 0.59 7.65 -14.50
C TYR A 71 0.58 8.38 -15.83
N VAL A 72 0.14 7.69 -16.88
CA VAL A 72 0.16 8.21 -18.23
C VAL A 72 -1.25 8.18 -18.78
N SER A 73 -1.68 9.25 -19.42
CA SER A 73 -2.99 9.30 -20.05
C SER A 73 -2.95 8.51 -21.35
N VAL A 74 -4.13 8.09 -21.78
CA VAL A 74 -4.24 7.34 -23.04
C VAL A 74 -3.76 8.19 -24.21
N ASP A 75 -4.09 9.47 -24.18
CA ASP A 75 -3.70 10.38 -25.24
C ASP A 75 -2.18 10.51 -25.35
N GLU A 76 -1.49 10.59 -24.21
CA GLU A 76 -0.04 10.69 -24.21
C GLU A 76 0.61 9.40 -24.71
N TYR A 77 0.02 8.29 -24.35
CA TYR A 77 0.58 6.99 -24.73
C TYR A 77 0.42 6.74 -26.22
N GLU A 78 -0.76 7.03 -26.76
CA GLU A 78 -1.05 6.79 -28.16
C GLU A 78 -0.55 7.88 -29.09
N GLY A 79 -0.46 9.10 -28.60
CA GLY A 79 -0.09 10.23 -29.42
C GLY A 79 1.31 10.18 -29.98
N GLY A 80 2.17 9.40 -29.35
CA GLY A 80 3.54 9.28 -29.81
C GLY A 80 3.73 8.35 -30.98
N GLU A 81 2.71 7.67 -31.40
CA GLU A 81 2.84 6.66 -32.44
C GLU A 81 2.78 7.18 -33.86
N ASP A 82 2.31 8.37 -34.01
CA ASP A 82 2.24 8.95 -35.35
C ASP A 82 3.55 9.60 -35.75
#